data_39b4aff9b05f90bc50fbdf6668339d8d
#
_entry.id   39b4aff9b05f90bc50fbdf6668339d8d
#
_cell.length_a   1.000
_cell.length_b   1.000
_cell.length_c   1.000
_cell.angle_alpha   90.00
_cell.angle_beta   90.00
_cell.angle_gamma   90.00
#
_symmetry.space_group_name_H-M   'P 1'
#
loop_
_entity.id
_entity.type
_entity.pdbx_description
1 polymer ?
#
loop_
_entity_poly.entity_id
_entity_poly.type
_entity_poly.pdbx_seq_one_letter_code
_entity_poly.pdbx_strand_id
1 'polypeptide(L)'
;MSKRRYPLTFSEVSFHGLGYVLLFVFGMMCVIPFYLIAISSFADESALIRNGFQLIPEKFSLEAYRLVFTNPGRIGRAYFNTTVVTLVGTTLSLLLSTLTGYVLSRREFKWRNGFSFFFFFTTLFSGGLIPWYTLCTQVLNLKNTYLGLILPMVFSVWNMIIAKNYMRGIPYEISESAKIDGAGEVRIYLQLYLPVAKPLLATLGLFAALGYWNDWYNSMLFSTKQEMQSLQYFLQDMLSTIQALKQLVAEGQFEVTDTVSMPSTSMRMAMTCVVTGPIIFLYPLVQRYFVKGLTIGAVKG
;
A
#
# COMPACT_ATOMS: atom_id res chain seq x y z
N MET A 1 11.78 -18.95 -35.56
CA MET A 1 10.40 -19.23 -36.05
C MET A 1 9.76 -17.91 -36.41
N SER A 2 9.59 -17.66 -37.73
CA SER A 2 8.97 -16.44 -38.28
C SER A 2 7.45 -16.51 -38.01
N LYS A 3 6.94 -15.57 -37.20
CA LYS A 3 5.49 -15.40 -37.01
C LYS A 3 4.90 -14.90 -38.36
N ARG A 4 4.22 -15.77 -39.12
CA ARG A 4 3.37 -15.37 -40.24
C ARG A 4 2.32 -14.37 -39.69
N ARG A 5 2.46 -13.08 -40.02
CA ARG A 5 1.43 -12.06 -39.79
C ARG A 5 0.36 -12.27 -40.85
N TYR A 6 -0.74 -12.88 -40.48
CA TYR A 6 -1.94 -12.85 -41.35
C TYR A 6 -2.44 -11.40 -41.43
N PRO A 7 -2.91 -10.95 -42.63
CA PRO A 7 -3.52 -9.63 -42.71
C PRO A 7 -4.75 -9.58 -41.81
N LEU A 8 -4.81 -8.57 -40.94
CA LEU A 8 -5.94 -8.37 -40.03
C LEU A 8 -7.22 -8.12 -40.87
N THR A 9 -8.29 -8.83 -40.56
CA THR A 9 -9.61 -8.62 -41.14
C THR A 9 -10.15 -7.24 -40.67
N PHE A 10 -10.97 -6.57 -41.49
CA PHE A 10 -11.56 -5.27 -41.17
C PHE A 10 -12.25 -5.26 -39.80
N SER A 11 -12.94 -6.35 -39.45
CA SER A 11 -13.58 -6.52 -38.14
C SER A 11 -12.55 -6.58 -37.00
N GLU A 12 -11.39 -7.20 -37.19
CA GLU A 12 -10.31 -7.27 -36.21
C GLU A 12 -9.65 -5.89 -36.00
N VAL A 13 -9.45 -5.14 -37.11
CA VAL A 13 -8.92 -3.77 -37.01
C VAL A 13 -9.90 -2.86 -36.24
N SER A 14 -11.19 -2.96 -36.53
CA SER A 14 -12.23 -2.18 -35.84
C SER A 14 -12.34 -2.56 -34.37
N PHE A 15 -12.26 -3.84 -34.03
CA PHE A 15 -12.28 -4.33 -32.66
C PHE A 15 -11.05 -3.82 -31.87
N HIS A 16 -9.86 -3.94 -32.45
CA HIS A 16 -8.65 -3.41 -31.82
C HIS A 16 -8.69 -1.89 -31.70
N GLY A 17 -9.18 -1.17 -32.71
CA GLY A 17 -9.33 0.27 -32.70
C GLY A 17 -10.26 0.73 -31.58
N LEU A 18 -11.44 0.11 -31.45
CA LEU A 18 -12.38 0.38 -30.37
C LEU A 18 -11.77 0.07 -29.00
N GLY A 19 -11.05 -1.06 -28.89
CA GLY A 19 -10.35 -1.45 -27.66
C GLY A 19 -9.31 -0.41 -27.22
N TYR A 20 -8.50 0.08 -28.14
CA TYR A 20 -7.51 1.14 -27.85
C TYR A 20 -8.17 2.46 -27.44
N VAL A 21 -9.26 2.86 -28.10
CA VAL A 21 -10.01 4.07 -27.74
C VAL A 21 -10.59 3.95 -26.34
N LEU A 22 -11.23 2.82 -26.02
CA LEU A 22 -11.78 2.57 -24.69
C LEU A 22 -10.69 2.58 -23.60
N LEU A 23 -9.57 1.91 -23.85
CA LEU A 23 -8.43 1.90 -22.93
C LEU A 23 -7.81 3.29 -22.75
N PHE A 24 -7.72 4.07 -23.83
CA PHE A 24 -7.21 5.45 -23.77
C PHE A 24 -8.15 6.35 -22.95
N VAL A 25 -9.46 6.30 -23.22
CA VAL A 25 -10.46 7.08 -22.47
C VAL A 25 -10.43 6.69 -20.98
N PHE A 26 -10.42 5.38 -20.69
CA PHE A 26 -10.32 4.90 -19.31
C PHE A 26 -9.01 5.34 -18.63
N GLY A 27 -7.88 5.25 -19.33
CA GLY A 27 -6.60 5.73 -18.85
C GLY A 27 -6.61 7.23 -18.53
N MET A 28 -7.17 8.04 -19.42
CA MET A 28 -7.33 9.48 -19.19
C MET A 28 -8.22 9.76 -17.98
N MET A 29 -9.35 9.07 -17.83
CA MET A 29 -10.21 9.19 -16.66
C MET A 29 -9.47 8.87 -15.34
N CYS A 30 -8.54 7.94 -15.35
CA CYS A 30 -7.70 7.62 -14.19
C CYS A 30 -6.64 8.70 -13.92
N VAL A 31 -6.03 9.28 -14.96
CA VAL A 31 -4.94 10.26 -14.83
C VAL A 31 -5.44 11.65 -14.43
N ILE A 32 -6.61 12.08 -14.93
CA ILE A 32 -7.17 13.42 -14.69
C ILE A 32 -7.27 13.76 -13.20
N PRO A 33 -7.78 12.91 -12.29
CA PRO A 33 -7.84 13.23 -10.87
C PRO A 33 -6.44 13.47 -10.26
N PHE A 34 -5.45 12.68 -10.63
CA PHE A 34 -4.06 12.87 -10.14
C PHE A 34 -3.45 14.17 -10.68
N TYR A 35 -3.71 14.49 -11.94
CA TYR A 35 -3.30 15.75 -12.53
C TYR A 35 -3.94 16.94 -11.78
N LEU A 36 -5.25 16.89 -11.53
CA LEU A 36 -5.96 17.94 -10.79
C LEU A 36 -5.42 18.11 -9.37
N ILE A 37 -5.12 17.02 -8.66
CA ILE A 37 -4.49 17.08 -7.33
C ILE A 37 -3.13 17.77 -7.44
N ALA A 38 -2.29 17.33 -8.39
CA ALA A 38 -0.95 17.85 -8.57
C ALA A 38 -0.97 19.35 -8.94
N ILE A 39 -1.80 19.75 -9.90
CA ILE A 39 -1.85 21.15 -10.32
C ILE A 39 -2.49 22.05 -9.26
N SER A 40 -3.52 21.57 -8.56
CA SER A 40 -4.18 22.30 -7.48
C SER A 40 -3.30 22.47 -6.25
N SER A 41 -2.29 21.62 -6.06
CA SER A 41 -1.30 21.78 -4.99
C SER A 41 -0.42 23.02 -5.17
N PHE A 42 -0.33 23.53 -6.39
CA PHE A 42 0.38 24.76 -6.74
C PHE A 42 -0.56 25.95 -6.94
N ALA A 43 -1.85 25.81 -6.68
CA ALA A 43 -2.82 26.88 -6.83
C ALA A 43 -2.91 27.75 -5.57
N ASP A 44 -3.19 29.03 -5.77
CA ASP A 44 -3.53 29.97 -4.69
C ASP A 44 -4.86 29.56 -4.06
N GLU A 45 -4.92 29.50 -2.73
CA GLU A 45 -6.12 29.03 -1.98
C GLU A 45 -7.36 29.88 -2.30
N SER A 46 -7.21 31.21 -2.42
CA SER A 46 -8.32 32.11 -2.71
C SER A 46 -8.90 31.91 -4.11
N ALA A 47 -8.05 31.61 -5.09
CA ALA A 47 -8.46 31.27 -6.44
C ALA A 47 -9.17 29.89 -6.48
N LEU A 48 -8.64 28.93 -5.72
CA LEU A 48 -9.19 27.58 -5.63
C LEU A 48 -10.58 27.56 -4.95
N ILE A 49 -10.80 28.40 -3.95
CA ILE A 49 -12.11 28.53 -3.29
C ILE A 49 -13.14 29.19 -4.21
N ARG A 50 -12.73 30.21 -4.98
CA ARG A 50 -13.67 30.94 -5.86
C ARG A 50 -14.03 30.17 -7.13
N ASN A 51 -13.06 29.57 -7.76
CA ASN A 51 -13.21 29.01 -9.12
C ASN A 51 -13.23 27.48 -9.13
N GLY A 52 -13.03 26.83 -7.96
CA GLY A 52 -12.92 25.38 -7.87
C GLY A 52 -11.63 24.83 -8.48
N PHE A 53 -11.64 23.51 -8.77
CA PHE A 53 -10.51 22.83 -9.39
C PHE A 53 -10.44 23.18 -10.87
N GLN A 54 -9.30 23.71 -11.30
CA GLN A 54 -9.03 24.11 -12.69
C GLN A 54 -7.90 23.28 -13.28
N LEU A 55 -7.96 23.03 -14.60
CA LEU A 55 -6.88 22.35 -15.32
C LEU A 55 -5.59 23.19 -15.37
N ILE A 56 -5.73 24.49 -15.35
CA ILE A 56 -4.61 25.45 -15.27
C ILE A 56 -5.00 26.46 -14.20
N PRO A 57 -4.22 26.60 -13.10
CA PRO A 57 -4.51 27.58 -12.06
C PRO A 57 -4.43 28.99 -12.57
N GLU A 58 -5.36 29.83 -12.18
CA GLU A 58 -5.35 31.25 -12.49
C GLU A 58 -4.15 31.96 -11.84
N LYS A 59 -3.78 31.51 -10.63
CA LYS A 59 -2.63 32.03 -9.89
C LYS A 59 -1.86 30.89 -9.23
N PHE A 60 -0.55 30.83 -9.51
CA PHE A 60 0.35 29.86 -8.90
C PHE A 60 0.84 30.35 -7.54
N SER A 61 0.88 29.45 -6.55
CA SER A 61 1.42 29.70 -5.21
C SER A 61 2.14 28.46 -4.68
N LEU A 62 3.26 28.69 -3.98
CA LEU A 62 4.00 27.64 -3.24
C LEU A 62 3.70 27.68 -1.73
N GLU A 63 2.74 28.51 -1.32
CA GLU A 63 2.42 28.71 0.10
C GLU A 63 2.00 27.43 0.80
N ALA A 64 1.18 26.59 0.13
CA ALA A 64 0.79 25.28 0.63
C ALA A 64 2.00 24.40 0.97
N TYR A 65 3.00 24.35 0.09
CA TYR A 65 4.23 23.60 0.34
C TYR A 65 5.08 24.24 1.44
N ARG A 66 5.19 25.56 1.51
CA ARG A 66 5.89 26.24 2.60
C ARG A 66 5.29 25.87 3.95
N LEU A 67 3.96 25.83 4.05
CA LEU A 67 3.27 25.43 5.28
C LEU A 67 3.50 23.95 5.61
N VAL A 68 3.42 23.06 4.64
CA VAL A 68 3.72 21.64 4.84
C VAL A 68 5.13 21.45 5.39
N PHE A 69 6.10 22.21 4.88
CA PHE A 69 7.50 22.13 5.29
C PHE A 69 7.90 23.14 6.38
N THR A 70 6.94 23.77 7.08
CA THR A 70 7.25 24.69 8.20
C THR A 70 8.05 23.99 9.30
N ASN A 71 7.79 22.70 9.55
CA ASN A 71 8.53 21.87 10.49
C ASN A 71 9.25 20.72 9.78
N PRO A 72 10.37 20.98 9.08
CA PRO A 72 11.03 19.95 8.26
C PRO A 72 11.55 18.76 9.07
N GLY A 73 11.90 18.98 10.34
CA GLY A 73 12.34 17.91 11.24
C GLY A 73 11.22 16.91 11.56
N ARG A 74 9.99 17.39 11.77
CA ARG A 74 8.84 16.54 12.06
C ARG A 74 8.42 15.70 10.85
N ILE A 75 8.33 16.34 9.68
CA ILE A 75 7.99 15.62 8.44
C ILE A 75 9.08 14.64 8.03
N GLY A 76 10.36 15.01 8.17
CA GLY A 76 11.48 14.10 7.91
C GLY A 76 11.47 12.89 8.83
N ARG A 77 11.14 13.07 10.11
CA ARG A 77 10.97 11.98 11.06
C ARG A 77 9.80 11.07 10.68
N ALA A 78 8.65 11.63 10.29
CA ALA A 78 7.49 10.86 9.86
C ALA A 78 7.79 10.03 8.59
N TYR A 79 8.53 10.59 7.63
CA TYR A 79 9.05 9.84 6.48
C TYR A 79 9.96 8.69 6.88
N PHE A 80 10.91 8.95 7.77
CA PHE A 80 11.83 7.93 8.27
C PHE A 80 11.07 6.79 8.95
N ASN A 81 10.14 7.12 9.87
CA ASN A 81 9.32 6.12 10.55
C ASN A 81 8.53 5.27 9.56
N THR A 82 7.82 5.90 8.61
CA THR A 82 7.03 5.19 7.61
C THR A 82 7.92 4.30 6.74
N THR A 83 9.09 4.78 6.32
CA THR A 83 10.03 4.00 5.52
C THR A 83 10.53 2.78 6.29
N VAL A 84 10.95 2.95 7.55
CA VAL A 84 11.43 1.85 8.41
C VAL A 84 10.32 0.83 8.63
N VAL A 85 9.10 1.29 9.02
CA VAL A 85 7.94 0.41 9.27
C VAL A 85 7.57 -0.33 7.99
N THR A 86 7.57 0.34 6.84
CA THR A 86 7.25 -0.30 5.55
C THR A 86 8.29 -1.35 5.18
N LEU A 87 9.57 -1.06 5.27
CA LEU A 87 10.63 -2.00 4.89
C LEU A 87 10.67 -3.22 5.82
N VAL A 88 10.71 -2.98 7.13
CA VAL A 88 10.77 -4.06 8.12
C VAL A 88 9.47 -4.86 8.14
N GLY A 89 8.33 -4.17 8.17
CA GLY A 89 7.01 -4.80 8.19
C GLY A 89 6.74 -5.63 6.94
N THR A 90 7.07 -5.13 5.75
CA THR A 90 6.95 -5.87 4.49
C THR A 90 7.82 -7.12 4.49
N THR A 91 9.08 -7.01 4.92
CA THR A 91 10.01 -8.14 4.97
C THR A 91 9.51 -9.23 5.91
N LEU A 92 9.08 -8.87 7.11
CA LEU A 92 8.52 -9.81 8.09
C LEU A 92 7.20 -10.41 7.60
N SER A 93 6.31 -9.60 7.01
CA SER A 93 5.04 -10.08 6.46
C SER A 93 5.24 -11.07 5.32
N LEU A 94 6.19 -10.80 4.41
CA LEU A 94 6.57 -11.74 3.35
C LEU A 94 7.11 -13.04 3.92
N LEU A 95 8.04 -12.96 4.87
CA LEU A 95 8.64 -14.14 5.49
C LEU A 95 7.57 -15.02 6.15
N LEU A 96 6.71 -14.44 6.97
CA LEU A 96 5.66 -15.18 7.68
C LEU A 96 4.61 -15.75 6.74
N SER A 97 4.13 -14.94 5.79
CA SER A 97 3.09 -15.38 4.84
C SER A 97 3.59 -16.48 3.92
N THR A 98 4.83 -16.37 3.41
CA THR A 98 5.40 -17.37 2.49
C THR A 98 5.84 -18.63 3.22
N LEU A 99 6.43 -18.52 4.42
CA LEU A 99 6.80 -19.69 5.23
C LEU A 99 5.56 -20.50 5.64
N THR A 100 4.53 -19.80 6.16
CA THR A 100 3.27 -20.45 6.52
C THR A 100 2.58 -21.05 5.29
N GLY A 101 2.56 -20.31 4.17
CA GLY A 101 2.03 -20.79 2.89
C GLY A 101 2.76 -22.03 2.39
N TYR A 102 4.10 -22.06 2.50
CA TYR A 102 4.93 -23.23 2.16
C TYR A 102 4.55 -24.44 2.99
N VAL A 103 4.56 -24.32 4.33
CA VAL A 103 4.22 -25.43 5.23
C VAL A 103 2.82 -25.98 4.93
N LEU A 104 1.83 -25.10 4.75
CA LEU A 104 0.46 -25.50 4.46
C LEU A 104 0.24 -26.03 3.02
N SER A 105 1.19 -25.83 2.11
CA SER A 105 1.16 -26.40 0.76
C SER A 105 1.68 -27.83 0.72
N ARG A 106 2.48 -28.26 1.72
CA ARG A 106 3.14 -29.57 1.75
C ARG A 106 2.14 -30.71 1.98
N ARG A 107 2.25 -31.77 1.17
CA ARG A 107 1.37 -32.95 1.29
C ARG A 107 1.64 -33.75 2.54
N GLU A 108 2.87 -33.77 3.00
CA GLU A 108 3.33 -34.48 4.18
C GLU A 108 2.83 -33.90 5.50
N PHE A 109 2.45 -32.61 5.50
CA PHE A 109 1.93 -31.96 6.70
C PHE A 109 0.47 -32.37 6.95
N LYS A 110 0.27 -33.33 7.84
CA LYS A 110 -1.04 -33.92 8.13
C LYS A 110 -2.11 -32.91 8.58
N TRP A 111 -1.70 -31.88 9.32
CA TRP A 111 -2.59 -30.88 9.90
C TRP A 111 -2.86 -29.68 8.97
N ARG A 112 -2.37 -29.69 7.72
CA ARG A 112 -2.47 -28.55 6.79
C ARG A 112 -3.89 -28.02 6.59
N ASN A 113 -4.90 -28.91 6.56
CA ASN A 113 -6.30 -28.52 6.36
C ASN A 113 -6.88 -27.88 7.62
N GLY A 114 -6.58 -28.45 8.81
CA GLY A 114 -7.01 -27.91 10.10
C GLY A 114 -6.44 -26.52 10.35
N PHE A 115 -5.13 -26.34 10.16
CA PHE A 115 -4.52 -25.01 10.30
C PHE A 115 -5.01 -24.02 9.25
N SER A 116 -5.23 -24.45 7.99
CA SER A 116 -5.80 -23.58 6.96
C SER A 116 -7.21 -23.13 7.32
N PHE A 117 -8.03 -24.02 7.86
CA PHE A 117 -9.35 -23.68 8.36
C PHE A 117 -9.27 -22.74 9.57
N PHE A 118 -8.38 -23.03 10.52
CA PHE A 118 -8.17 -22.15 11.70
C PHE A 118 -7.81 -20.72 11.28
N PHE A 119 -6.83 -20.54 10.41
CA PHE A 119 -6.47 -19.21 9.92
C PHE A 119 -7.63 -18.53 9.16
N PHE A 120 -8.33 -19.28 8.31
CA PHE A 120 -9.49 -18.74 7.61
C PHE A 120 -10.61 -18.34 8.59
N PHE A 121 -10.87 -19.16 9.60
CA PHE A 121 -11.88 -18.88 10.62
C PHE A 121 -11.60 -17.56 11.36
N THR A 122 -10.34 -17.23 11.65
CA THR A 122 -9.98 -15.95 12.29
C THR A 122 -10.34 -14.72 11.45
N THR A 123 -10.55 -14.87 10.15
CA THR A 123 -10.99 -13.74 9.29
C THR A 123 -12.49 -13.47 9.38
N LEU A 124 -13.27 -14.44 9.84
CA LEU A 124 -14.73 -14.33 9.97
C LEU A 124 -15.18 -13.70 11.29
N PHE A 125 -14.32 -13.76 12.31
CA PHE A 125 -14.64 -13.30 13.66
C PHE A 125 -13.60 -12.31 14.14
N SER A 126 -14.07 -11.17 14.64
CA SER A 126 -13.23 -10.13 15.25
C SER A 126 -13.62 -9.96 16.71
N GLY A 127 -12.64 -9.89 17.60
CA GLY A 127 -12.87 -9.58 19.02
C GLY A 127 -13.25 -8.11 19.28
N GLY A 128 -13.19 -7.28 18.24
CA GLY A 128 -13.44 -5.84 18.35
C GLY A 128 -12.20 -5.03 18.69
N LEU A 129 -12.36 -3.70 18.60
CA LEU A 129 -11.26 -2.75 18.77
C LEU A 129 -10.74 -2.72 20.22
N ILE A 130 -11.64 -2.69 21.21
CA ILE A 130 -11.26 -2.50 22.62
C ILE A 130 -10.39 -3.67 23.15
N PRO A 131 -10.79 -4.95 22.99
CA PRO A 131 -9.94 -6.08 23.39
C PRO A 131 -8.60 -6.11 22.65
N TRP A 132 -8.61 -5.80 21.35
CA TRP A 132 -7.39 -5.72 20.55
C TRP A 132 -6.44 -4.62 21.05
N TYR A 133 -6.95 -3.43 21.27
CA TYR A 133 -6.18 -2.29 21.80
C TYR A 133 -5.59 -2.61 23.17
N THR A 134 -6.41 -3.19 24.07
CA THR A 134 -5.97 -3.58 25.42
C THR A 134 -4.86 -4.63 25.37
N LEU A 135 -5.01 -5.66 24.53
CA LEU A 135 -3.97 -6.66 24.30
C LEU A 135 -2.65 -6.01 23.84
N CYS A 136 -2.71 -5.17 22.84
CA CYS A 136 -1.52 -4.53 22.29
C CYS A 136 -0.86 -3.56 23.27
N THR A 137 -1.64 -2.79 24.04
CA THR A 137 -1.09 -1.72 24.88
C THR A 137 -0.77 -2.15 26.32
N GLN A 138 -1.57 -3.03 26.90
CA GLN A 138 -1.41 -3.42 28.33
C GLN A 138 -0.69 -4.76 28.49
N VAL A 139 -0.92 -5.72 27.59
CA VAL A 139 -0.29 -7.05 27.69
C VAL A 139 1.04 -7.07 26.93
N LEU A 140 1.05 -6.60 25.68
CA LEU A 140 2.24 -6.64 24.82
C LEU A 140 3.11 -5.38 24.94
N ASN A 141 2.65 -4.32 25.63
CA ASN A 141 3.37 -3.06 25.82
C ASN A 141 3.89 -2.41 24.52
N LEU A 142 3.10 -2.46 23.45
CA LEU A 142 3.50 -1.99 22.13
C LEU A 142 3.34 -0.48 21.93
N LYS A 143 2.74 0.25 22.88
CA LYS A 143 2.49 1.68 22.78
C LYS A 143 3.80 2.46 22.62
N ASN A 144 3.85 3.39 21.66
CA ASN A 144 5.03 4.20 21.35
C ASN A 144 6.28 3.38 20.98
N THR A 145 6.08 2.26 20.28
CA THR A 145 7.17 1.43 19.75
C THR A 145 6.98 1.16 18.26
N TYR A 146 8.06 0.89 17.53
CA TYR A 146 7.98 0.42 16.14
C TYR A 146 7.24 -0.90 16.01
N LEU A 147 7.33 -1.76 17.03
CA LEU A 147 6.60 -3.03 17.04
C LEU A 147 5.08 -2.80 17.07
N GLY A 148 4.60 -1.75 17.72
CA GLY A 148 3.18 -1.36 17.69
C GLY A 148 2.67 -0.96 16.31
N LEU A 149 3.55 -0.48 15.43
CA LEU A 149 3.22 -0.14 14.04
C LEU A 149 3.39 -1.33 13.09
N ILE A 150 4.21 -2.31 13.44
CA ILE A 150 4.56 -3.44 12.57
C ILE A 150 3.70 -4.68 12.87
N LEU A 151 3.62 -5.11 14.13
CA LEU A 151 3.01 -6.39 14.51
C LEU A 151 1.52 -6.51 14.17
N PRO A 152 0.67 -5.47 14.30
CA PRO A 152 -0.74 -5.56 13.96
C PRO A 152 -1.02 -6.01 12.52
N MET A 153 -0.12 -5.70 11.59
CA MET A 153 -0.26 -5.98 10.15
C MET A 153 0.70 -7.05 9.63
N VAL A 154 1.56 -7.60 10.50
CA VAL A 154 2.67 -8.48 10.05
C VAL A 154 2.20 -9.78 9.42
N PHE A 155 1.05 -10.29 9.83
CA PHE A 155 0.48 -11.53 9.30
C PHE A 155 -0.89 -11.30 8.66
N SER A 156 -0.96 -11.52 7.34
CA SER A 156 -2.20 -11.47 6.58
C SER A 156 -2.60 -12.88 6.15
N VAL A 157 -3.75 -13.34 6.61
CA VAL A 157 -4.32 -14.63 6.20
C VAL A 157 -4.55 -14.67 4.69
N TRP A 158 -4.95 -13.53 4.08
CA TRP A 158 -5.11 -13.40 2.65
C TRP A 158 -3.81 -13.65 1.89
N ASN A 159 -2.72 -13.00 2.30
CA ASN A 159 -1.40 -13.20 1.71
C ASN A 159 -0.90 -14.63 1.90
N MET A 160 -1.16 -15.23 3.05
CA MET A 160 -0.83 -16.63 3.34
C MET A 160 -1.59 -17.60 2.41
N ILE A 161 -2.89 -17.38 2.16
CA ILE A 161 -3.68 -18.21 1.24
C ILE A 161 -3.17 -18.11 -0.19
N ILE A 162 -2.84 -16.91 -0.65
CA ILE A 162 -2.25 -16.70 -1.97
C ILE A 162 -0.91 -17.43 -2.06
N ALA A 163 -0.04 -17.28 -1.05
CA ALA A 163 1.25 -17.97 -1.00
C ALA A 163 1.10 -19.50 -1.02
N LYS A 164 0.18 -20.04 -0.19
CA LYS A 164 -0.14 -21.48 -0.16
C LYS A 164 -0.56 -21.99 -1.54
N ASN A 165 -1.50 -21.30 -2.20
CA ASN A 165 -2.04 -21.74 -3.49
C ASN A 165 -0.97 -21.69 -4.59
N TYR A 166 -0.15 -20.64 -4.60
CA TYR A 166 0.96 -20.51 -5.54
C TYR A 166 1.99 -21.62 -5.36
N MET A 167 2.43 -21.87 -4.12
CA MET A 167 3.43 -22.90 -3.79
C MET A 167 2.92 -24.31 -4.03
N ARG A 168 1.61 -24.55 -3.87
CA ARG A 168 0.97 -25.82 -4.22
C ARG A 168 1.01 -26.11 -5.73
N GLY A 169 1.09 -25.07 -6.57
CA GLY A 169 1.22 -25.19 -8.02
C GLY A 169 2.64 -25.52 -8.51
N ILE A 170 3.65 -25.47 -7.62
CA ILE A 170 5.03 -25.89 -7.95
C ILE A 170 5.09 -27.43 -8.01
N PRO A 171 5.67 -28.02 -9.07
CA PRO A 171 5.78 -29.47 -9.20
C PRO A 171 6.44 -30.12 -7.97
N TYR A 172 5.83 -31.17 -7.46
CA TYR A 172 6.28 -31.85 -6.26
C TYR A 172 7.64 -32.54 -6.46
N GLU A 173 7.91 -32.98 -7.69
CA GLU A 173 9.13 -33.65 -8.14
C GLU A 173 10.40 -32.84 -7.83
N ILE A 174 10.30 -31.51 -7.82
CA ILE A 174 11.42 -30.61 -7.46
C ILE A 174 11.83 -30.84 -6.01
N SER A 175 10.87 -30.99 -5.11
CA SER A 175 11.17 -31.22 -3.69
C SER A 175 11.55 -32.67 -3.40
N GLU A 176 11.02 -33.62 -4.15
CA GLU A 176 11.37 -35.03 -4.03
C GLU A 176 12.82 -35.30 -4.44
N SER A 177 13.24 -34.77 -5.60
CA SER A 177 14.64 -34.86 -6.04
C SER A 177 15.58 -34.25 -5.00
N ALA A 178 15.25 -33.06 -4.47
CA ALA A 178 16.08 -32.40 -3.45
C ALA A 178 16.16 -33.21 -2.13
N LYS A 179 15.11 -33.93 -1.75
CA LYS A 179 15.12 -34.83 -0.58
C LYS A 179 16.01 -36.04 -0.81
N ILE A 180 16.03 -36.60 -2.01
CA ILE A 180 16.93 -37.70 -2.39
C ILE A 180 18.40 -37.24 -2.28
N ASP A 181 18.66 -35.96 -2.64
CA ASP A 181 19.99 -35.31 -2.48
C ASP A 181 20.30 -34.93 -1.02
N GLY A 182 19.44 -35.27 -0.05
CA GLY A 182 19.66 -35.02 1.38
C GLY A 182 19.31 -33.58 1.81
N ALA A 183 18.60 -32.79 1.01
CA ALA A 183 18.20 -31.44 1.39
C ALA A 183 17.09 -31.44 2.44
N GLY A 184 17.30 -30.73 3.57
CA GLY A 184 16.26 -30.49 4.56
C GLY A 184 15.21 -29.48 4.11
N GLU A 185 14.04 -29.47 4.76
CA GLU A 185 12.88 -28.61 4.40
C GLU A 185 13.22 -27.12 4.32
N VAL A 186 14.06 -26.61 5.24
CA VAL A 186 14.49 -25.19 5.23
C VAL A 186 15.30 -24.89 3.97
N ARG A 187 16.18 -25.80 3.58
CA ARG A 187 17.00 -25.64 2.36
C ARG A 187 16.11 -25.68 1.10
N ILE A 188 15.17 -26.60 1.05
CA ILE A 188 14.18 -26.70 -0.04
C ILE A 188 13.37 -25.40 -0.14
N TYR A 189 12.88 -24.86 0.97
CA TYR A 189 12.14 -23.61 1.00
C TYR A 189 12.99 -22.43 0.48
N LEU A 190 14.17 -22.22 1.06
CA LEU A 190 15.01 -21.05 0.75
C LEU A 190 15.65 -21.11 -0.66
N GLN A 191 16.12 -22.30 -1.08
CA GLN A 191 16.91 -22.44 -2.30
C GLN A 191 16.10 -22.86 -3.53
N LEU A 192 14.93 -23.48 -3.35
CA LEU A 192 14.11 -23.95 -4.46
C LEU A 192 12.78 -23.19 -4.55
N TYR A 193 12.00 -23.16 -3.49
CA TYR A 193 10.64 -22.56 -3.54
C TYR A 193 10.68 -21.05 -3.64
N LEU A 194 11.44 -20.34 -2.80
CA LEU A 194 11.51 -18.87 -2.83
C LEU A 194 12.03 -18.31 -4.17
N PRO A 195 13.09 -18.87 -4.78
CA PRO A 195 13.54 -18.40 -6.09
C PRO A 195 12.54 -18.61 -7.21
N VAL A 196 11.80 -19.71 -7.20
CA VAL A 196 10.71 -19.98 -8.17
C VAL A 196 9.51 -19.06 -7.91
N ALA A 197 9.28 -18.70 -6.65
CA ALA A 197 8.17 -17.84 -6.22
C ALA A 197 8.48 -16.33 -6.32
N LYS A 198 9.53 -15.88 -7.01
CA LYS A 198 9.84 -14.45 -7.18
C LYS A 198 8.64 -13.59 -7.63
N PRO A 199 7.80 -14.01 -8.60
CA PRO A 199 6.62 -13.23 -8.99
C PRO A 199 5.61 -13.09 -7.84
N LEU A 200 5.40 -14.15 -7.05
CA LEU A 200 4.57 -14.12 -5.85
C LEU A 200 5.13 -13.14 -4.81
N LEU A 201 6.44 -13.21 -4.53
CA LEU A 201 7.11 -12.32 -3.58
C LEU A 201 6.94 -10.85 -3.96
N ALA A 202 7.07 -10.53 -5.25
CA ALA A 202 6.87 -9.18 -5.74
C ALA A 202 5.41 -8.70 -5.52
N THR A 203 4.44 -9.56 -5.79
CA THR A 203 3.02 -9.25 -5.61
C THR A 203 2.65 -9.04 -4.14
N LEU A 204 2.98 -10.01 -3.28
CA LEU A 204 2.69 -9.93 -1.85
C LEU A 204 3.50 -8.80 -1.18
N GLY A 205 4.74 -8.58 -1.63
CA GLY A 205 5.57 -7.49 -1.17
C GLY A 205 4.97 -6.13 -1.48
N LEU A 206 4.41 -5.95 -2.67
CA LEU A 206 3.71 -4.71 -3.00
C LEU A 206 2.46 -4.52 -2.13
N PHE A 207 1.64 -5.55 -1.95
CA PHE A 207 0.45 -5.44 -1.11
C PHE A 207 0.80 -5.09 0.34
N ALA A 208 1.80 -5.75 0.91
CA ALA A 208 2.27 -5.45 2.25
C ALA A 208 2.88 -4.03 2.35
N ALA A 209 3.74 -3.64 1.40
CA ALA A 209 4.37 -2.33 1.38
C ALA A 209 3.35 -1.20 1.26
N LEU A 210 2.35 -1.34 0.37
CA LEU A 210 1.25 -0.37 0.26
C LEU A 210 0.40 -0.33 1.54
N GLY A 211 0.16 -1.47 2.18
CA GLY A 211 -0.55 -1.53 3.45
C GLY A 211 0.17 -0.73 4.53
N TYR A 212 1.46 -0.98 4.75
CA TYR A 212 2.25 -0.27 5.75
C TYR A 212 2.46 1.21 5.40
N TRP A 213 2.71 1.54 4.14
CA TRP A 213 2.90 2.93 3.72
C TRP A 213 1.66 3.79 3.98
N ASN A 214 0.47 3.24 3.74
CA ASN A 214 -0.79 3.95 3.90
C ASN A 214 -1.39 3.84 5.30
N ASP A 215 -0.72 3.17 6.25
CA ASP A 215 -1.24 2.95 7.58
C ASP A 215 -1.16 4.23 8.44
N TRP A 216 -2.28 4.86 8.62
CA TRP A 216 -2.48 5.95 9.59
C TRP A 216 -3.13 5.45 10.88
N TYR A 217 -3.90 4.35 10.78
CA TYR A 217 -4.78 3.89 11.86
C TYR A 217 -4.00 3.30 13.04
N ASN A 218 -3.05 2.40 12.79
CA ASN A 218 -2.20 1.86 13.87
C ASN A 218 -1.32 2.96 14.47
N SER A 219 -0.87 3.93 13.66
CA SER A 219 -0.14 5.08 14.17
C SER A 219 -1.02 5.94 15.09
N MET A 220 -2.28 6.17 14.75
CA MET A 220 -3.24 6.87 15.61
C MET A 220 -3.48 6.13 16.93
N LEU A 221 -3.63 4.80 16.88
CA LEU A 221 -3.91 4.00 18.06
C LEU A 221 -2.71 3.86 19.00
N PHE A 222 -1.51 3.64 18.45
CA PHE A 222 -0.36 3.22 19.24
C PHE A 222 0.72 4.29 19.40
N SER A 223 0.67 5.42 18.65
CA SER A 223 1.68 6.49 18.71
C SER A 223 1.12 7.77 19.35
N THR A 224 1.34 7.95 20.66
CA THR A 224 1.01 9.22 21.32
C THR A 224 2.14 10.24 21.25
N LYS A 225 3.37 9.79 20.97
CA LYS A 225 4.54 10.66 20.79
C LYS A 225 4.62 11.14 19.34
N GLN A 226 4.76 12.44 19.14
CA GLN A 226 4.88 13.04 17.79
C GLN A 226 6.05 12.47 17.00
N GLU A 227 7.13 12.08 17.68
CA GLU A 227 8.33 11.49 17.08
C GLU A 227 8.10 10.10 16.46
N MET A 228 7.02 9.41 16.87
CA MET A 228 6.69 8.04 16.41
C MET A 228 5.57 8.01 15.37
N GLN A 229 5.02 9.16 15.00
CA GLN A 229 3.94 9.25 14.03
C GLN A 229 4.38 8.77 12.65
N SER A 230 3.48 8.02 11.96
CA SER A 230 3.64 7.73 10.54
C SER A 230 3.32 8.98 9.69
N LEU A 231 3.80 9.02 8.46
CA LEU A 231 3.55 10.11 7.53
C LEU A 231 2.05 10.30 7.27
N GLN A 232 1.32 9.21 7.06
CA GLN A 232 -0.12 9.24 6.82
C GLN A 232 -0.89 9.77 8.04
N TYR A 233 -0.51 9.35 9.26
CA TYR A 233 -1.14 9.86 10.47
C TYR A 233 -0.79 11.34 10.70
N PHE A 234 0.47 11.74 10.49
CA PHE A 234 0.88 13.14 10.56
C PHE A 234 0.02 14.04 9.66
N LEU A 235 -0.26 13.59 8.45
CA LEU A 235 -1.13 14.33 7.52
C LEU A 235 -2.59 14.36 7.97
N GLN A 236 -3.11 13.25 8.44
CA GLN A 236 -4.47 13.16 8.94
C GLN A 236 -4.66 14.08 10.16
N ASP A 237 -3.70 14.08 11.09
CA ASP A 237 -3.66 14.93 12.28
C ASP A 237 -3.65 16.43 11.89
N MET A 238 -2.82 16.79 10.93
CA MET A 238 -2.72 18.15 10.43
C MET A 238 -4.01 18.62 9.75
N LEU A 239 -4.64 17.76 8.94
CA LEU A 239 -5.92 18.08 8.30
C LEU A 239 -7.05 18.22 9.31
N SER A 240 -7.14 17.35 10.31
CA SER A 240 -8.16 17.42 11.35
C SER A 240 -8.00 18.67 12.21
N THR A 241 -6.76 19.06 12.51
CA THR A 241 -6.46 20.32 13.24
C THR A 241 -6.94 21.55 12.46
N ILE A 242 -6.67 21.60 11.15
CA ILE A 242 -7.12 22.70 10.29
C ILE A 242 -8.66 22.77 10.22
N GLN A 243 -9.33 21.60 10.13
CA GLN A 243 -10.79 21.55 10.11
C GLN A 243 -11.40 22.03 11.42
N ALA A 244 -10.83 21.60 12.57
CA ALA A 244 -11.26 22.04 13.89
C ALA A 244 -11.09 23.55 14.07
N LEU A 245 -9.95 24.12 13.65
CA LEU A 245 -9.72 25.56 13.69
C LEU A 245 -10.73 26.33 12.83
N LYS A 246 -11.02 25.86 11.61
CA LYS A 246 -12.06 26.48 10.75
C LYS A 246 -13.44 26.46 11.39
N GLN A 247 -13.78 25.38 12.06
CA GLN A 247 -15.07 25.27 12.75
C GLN A 247 -15.14 26.28 13.92
N LEU A 248 -14.11 26.40 14.74
CA LEU A 248 -14.04 27.36 15.85
C LEU A 248 -14.16 28.82 15.36
N VAL A 249 -13.53 29.12 14.23
CA VAL A 249 -13.65 30.44 13.56
C VAL A 249 -15.08 30.68 13.07
N ALA A 250 -15.70 29.67 12.44
CA ALA A 250 -17.08 29.78 11.94
C ALA A 250 -18.10 29.94 13.08
N GLU A 251 -17.83 29.38 14.26
CA GLU A 251 -18.67 29.51 15.48
C GLU A 251 -18.42 30.84 16.23
N GLY A 252 -17.53 31.72 15.71
CA GLY A 252 -17.22 33.02 16.32
C GLY A 252 -16.43 32.96 17.64
N GLN A 253 -15.84 31.80 17.95
CA GLN A 253 -15.04 31.61 19.18
C GLN A 253 -13.62 32.16 19.03
N PHE A 254 -13.19 32.48 17.84
CA PHE A 254 -11.92 33.12 17.54
C PHE A 254 -12.12 34.24 16.53
N GLU A 255 -11.74 35.47 16.89
CA GLU A 255 -11.58 36.56 15.93
C GLU A 255 -10.31 36.30 15.13
N VAL A 256 -10.48 36.02 13.85
CA VAL A 256 -9.35 35.99 12.93
C VAL A 256 -8.99 37.45 12.64
N THR A 257 -8.06 38.00 13.42
CA THR A 257 -7.37 39.23 13.02
C THR A 257 -6.67 38.93 11.70
N ASP A 258 -7.13 39.59 10.66
CA ASP A 258 -6.58 39.72 9.30
C ASP A 258 -5.44 38.75 8.91
N THR A 259 -5.63 38.08 7.79
CA THR A 259 -4.60 37.48 6.93
C THR A 259 -4.20 36.02 7.08
N VAL A 260 -4.72 35.24 7.99
CA VAL A 260 -4.47 33.80 7.89
C VAL A 260 -5.63 33.14 7.14
N SER A 261 -5.67 33.34 5.82
CA SER A 261 -6.36 32.40 4.94
C SER A 261 -5.65 31.05 5.10
N MET A 262 -6.03 30.28 6.13
CA MET A 262 -5.43 28.97 6.36
C MET A 262 -5.67 28.13 5.12
N PRO A 263 -4.65 27.88 4.29
CA PRO A 263 -4.80 27.12 3.08
C PRO A 263 -5.13 25.69 3.49
N SER A 264 -6.36 25.31 3.29
CA SER A 264 -6.84 23.98 3.68
C SER A 264 -6.98 23.07 2.50
N THR A 265 -7.41 23.61 1.36
CA THR A 265 -7.68 22.82 0.17
C THR A 265 -6.39 22.63 -0.62
N SER A 266 -5.66 23.70 -0.92
CA SER A 266 -4.34 23.62 -1.58
C SER A 266 -3.33 22.83 -0.73
N MET A 267 -3.33 23.04 0.59
CA MET A 267 -2.48 22.30 1.52
C MET A 267 -2.82 20.80 1.54
N ARG A 268 -4.12 20.42 1.51
CA ARG A 268 -4.54 19.02 1.37
C ARG A 268 -4.00 18.41 0.07
N MET A 269 -4.06 19.15 -1.05
CA MET A 269 -3.53 18.68 -2.33
C MET A 269 -2.00 18.55 -2.29
N ALA A 270 -1.29 19.52 -1.72
CA ALA A 270 0.17 19.47 -1.56
C ALA A 270 0.61 18.29 -0.69
N MET A 271 -0.07 18.05 0.44
CA MET A 271 0.17 16.89 1.29
C MET A 271 -0.07 15.58 0.56
N THR A 272 -1.17 15.47 -0.19
CA THR A 272 -1.45 14.27 -0.99
C THR A 272 -0.31 13.99 -1.98
N CYS A 273 0.21 15.04 -2.66
CA CYS A 273 1.36 14.89 -3.55
C CYS A 273 2.62 14.43 -2.82
N VAL A 274 2.91 15.02 -1.66
CA VAL A 274 4.08 14.68 -0.83
C VAL A 274 4.04 13.22 -0.39
N VAL A 275 2.87 12.71 0.03
CA VAL A 275 2.73 11.32 0.51
C VAL A 275 2.70 10.31 -0.62
N THR A 276 2.01 10.64 -1.71
CA THR A 276 1.80 9.72 -2.82
C THR A 276 3.04 9.64 -3.73
N GLY A 277 3.85 10.70 -3.77
CA GLY A 277 5.04 10.79 -4.61
C GLY A 277 5.94 9.55 -4.57
N PRO A 278 6.44 9.11 -3.40
CA PRO A 278 7.30 7.93 -3.31
C PRO A 278 6.67 6.64 -3.83
N ILE A 279 5.35 6.46 -3.66
CA ILE A 279 4.64 5.26 -4.15
C ILE A 279 4.57 5.24 -5.67
N ILE A 280 4.33 6.39 -6.30
CA ILE A 280 4.28 6.50 -7.76
C ILE A 280 5.61 6.05 -8.38
N PHE A 281 6.74 6.38 -7.75
CA PHE A 281 8.07 5.95 -8.22
C PHE A 281 8.35 4.47 -7.96
N LEU A 282 7.74 3.85 -6.95
CA LEU A 282 7.87 2.42 -6.66
C LEU A 282 7.10 1.53 -7.64
N TYR A 283 5.96 2.02 -8.15
CA TYR A 283 5.08 1.22 -9.01
C TYR A 283 5.78 0.67 -10.29
N PRO A 284 6.52 1.46 -11.09
CA PRO A 284 7.21 0.94 -12.28
C PRO A 284 8.24 -0.13 -11.97
N LEU A 285 8.88 -0.08 -10.79
CA LEU A 285 9.86 -1.07 -10.37
C LEU A 285 9.21 -2.44 -10.12
N VAL A 286 7.98 -2.46 -9.64
CA VAL A 286 7.26 -3.68 -9.29
C VAL A 286 6.42 -4.19 -10.46
N GLN A 287 5.92 -3.30 -11.34
CA GLN A 287 5.06 -3.64 -12.49
C GLN A 287 5.67 -4.73 -13.39
N ARG A 288 6.98 -4.69 -13.63
CA ARG A 288 7.68 -5.70 -14.47
C ARG A 288 7.54 -7.14 -13.95
N TYR A 289 7.31 -7.33 -12.65
CA TYR A 289 7.11 -8.65 -12.06
C TYR A 289 5.66 -9.10 -12.13
N PHE A 290 4.69 -8.17 -12.09
CA PHE A 290 3.27 -8.46 -12.24
C PHE A 290 2.93 -9.02 -13.62
N VAL A 291 3.44 -8.37 -14.67
CA VAL A 291 3.15 -8.78 -16.05
C VAL A 291 3.63 -10.22 -16.30
N LYS A 292 4.74 -10.63 -15.70
CA LYS A 292 5.27 -12.00 -15.81
C LYS A 292 4.54 -13.01 -14.93
N GLY A 293 4.00 -12.59 -13.79
CA GLY A 293 3.35 -13.50 -12.82
C GLY A 293 1.92 -13.86 -13.18
N LEU A 294 1.14 -12.90 -13.67
CA LEU A 294 -0.26 -13.12 -14.05
C LEU A 294 -0.42 -14.01 -15.29
N THR A 295 0.53 -13.96 -16.24
CA THR A 295 0.49 -14.78 -17.46
C THR A 295 0.76 -16.26 -17.20
N ILE A 296 1.48 -16.62 -16.15
CA ILE A 296 1.77 -18.03 -15.78
C ILE A 296 0.52 -18.71 -15.20
N GLY A 297 -0.36 -17.97 -14.52
CA GLY A 297 -1.63 -18.49 -13.99
C GLY A 297 -2.74 -18.63 -15.02
N ALA A 298 -2.71 -17.84 -16.10
CA ALA A 298 -3.75 -17.79 -17.12
C ALA A 298 -3.58 -18.84 -18.25
N VAL A 299 -2.42 -19.51 -18.34
CA VAL A 299 -2.11 -20.47 -19.43
C VAL A 299 -2.35 -21.92 -19.01
N LYS A 300 -2.92 -22.18 -17.82
CA LYS A 300 -3.36 -23.52 -17.37
C LYS A 300 -4.88 -23.65 -17.42
N GLY A 301 -5.46 -23.29 -18.55
CA GLY A 301 -6.82 -23.60 -18.94
C GLY A 301 -6.84 -24.32 -20.25
#